data_497c2681719b41dd4392b87362bf3e59
#
_entry.id   497c2681719b41dd4392b87362bf3e59
#
_cell.length_a   1.000
_cell.length_b   1.000
_cell.length_c   1.000
_cell.angle_alpha   90.00
_cell.angle_beta   90.00
_cell.angle_gamma   90.00
#
_symmetry.space_group_name_H-M   'P 1'
#
loop_
_entity.id
_entity.type
_entity.pdbx_description
1 polymer ?
#
loop_
_entity_poly.entity_id
_entity_poly.type
_entity_poly.pdbx_seq_one_letter_code
_entity_poly.pdbx_strand_id
1 'polypeptide(L)'
;MGQDHFRKIIERVETGGEPRIELIKRAQVSGPRLGVLAASFNPITVAHIELMRRAAAQFSLDETLALAGKTNADKKTYECPLDERLRMLSLTFAGDAGVSTGLSSHAYYVDMLAAIERAYPPDTHLHFIVGFDTFERVLDVDARYTAKYFHRFGSRAEALRHLLGRSRLIVAGRSGAGYTNVRTLIEREQAAPGESILYLDFPQDLGEYSATDVRRRVRAGEPIAGLVPPAVEAYIYERGLYR
;
A
#
# COMPACT_ATOMS: atom_id res chain seq x y z
N MET A 1 1.33 -21.29 -7.69
CA MET A 1 0.10 -20.82 -8.33
C MET A 1 0.42 -20.44 -9.77
N GLY A 2 -0.36 -20.94 -10.75
CA GLY A 2 -0.15 -20.66 -12.18
C GLY A 2 -0.65 -19.26 -12.56
N GLN A 3 -0.25 -18.77 -13.75
CA GLN A 3 -0.67 -17.46 -14.30
C GLN A 3 -2.19 -17.31 -14.42
N ASP A 4 -2.92 -18.38 -14.75
CA ASP A 4 -4.38 -18.41 -14.83
C ASP A 4 -5.08 -18.09 -13.49
N HIS A 5 -4.43 -18.41 -12.36
CA HIS A 5 -4.99 -18.14 -11.04
C HIS A 5 -5.13 -16.62 -10.80
N PHE A 6 -4.09 -15.85 -11.10
CA PHE A 6 -4.11 -14.39 -10.91
C PHE A 6 -5.07 -13.70 -11.89
N ARG A 7 -5.15 -14.17 -13.14
CA ARG A 7 -6.11 -13.65 -14.12
C ARG A 7 -7.55 -13.79 -13.63
N LYS A 8 -7.92 -14.95 -13.10
CA LYS A 8 -9.26 -15.18 -12.52
C LYS A 8 -9.54 -14.27 -11.32
N ILE A 9 -8.54 -13.98 -10.48
CA ILE A 9 -8.69 -12.99 -9.40
C ILE A 9 -8.92 -11.60 -9.95
N ILE A 10 -8.13 -11.18 -10.93
CA ILE A 10 -8.23 -9.87 -11.57
C ILE A 10 -9.61 -9.69 -12.23
N GLU A 11 -10.13 -10.70 -12.89
CA GLU A 11 -11.46 -10.68 -13.53
C GLU A 11 -12.59 -10.51 -12.50
N ARG A 12 -12.51 -11.21 -11.35
CA ARG A 12 -13.51 -11.10 -10.28
C ARG A 12 -13.52 -9.74 -9.56
N VAL A 13 -12.41 -9.01 -9.58
CA VAL A 13 -12.30 -7.70 -8.95
C VAL A 13 -12.72 -6.61 -9.93
N GLU A 14 -14.03 -6.31 -9.98
CA GLU A 14 -14.59 -5.23 -10.80
C GLU A 14 -14.24 -3.84 -10.24
N THR A 15 -14.03 -2.86 -11.11
CA THR A 15 -13.64 -1.49 -10.74
C THR A 15 -14.77 -0.47 -10.78
N GLY A 16 -15.92 -0.83 -11.35
CA GLY A 16 -17.09 0.06 -11.53
C GLY A 16 -18.20 -0.12 -10.50
N GLY A 17 -18.05 -1.05 -9.55
CA GLY A 17 -19.08 -1.37 -8.56
C GLY A 17 -18.68 -0.94 -7.13
N GLU A 18 -19.28 -1.59 -6.15
CA GLU A 18 -18.95 -1.43 -4.75
C GLU A 18 -17.45 -1.74 -4.48
N PRO A 19 -16.75 -0.94 -3.67
CA PRO A 19 -15.37 -1.21 -3.29
C PRO A 19 -15.22 -2.60 -2.68
N ARG A 20 -14.26 -3.38 -3.16
CA ARG A 20 -13.94 -4.72 -2.65
C ARG A 20 -12.46 -5.01 -2.65
N ILE A 21 -12.06 -5.92 -1.80
CA ILE A 21 -10.74 -6.56 -1.84
C ILE A 21 -10.91 -8.05 -2.06
N GLU A 22 -9.98 -8.64 -2.80
CA GLU A 22 -9.86 -10.10 -2.95
C GLU A 22 -8.53 -10.53 -2.33
N LEU A 23 -8.59 -11.39 -1.31
CA LEU A 23 -7.38 -11.91 -0.67
C LEU A 23 -6.80 -13.06 -1.50
N ILE A 24 -5.54 -12.93 -1.87
CA ILE A 24 -4.78 -13.94 -2.61
C ILE A 24 -4.19 -14.96 -1.63
N LYS A 25 -3.70 -14.46 -0.50
CA LYS A 25 -3.18 -15.25 0.62
C LYS A 25 -3.68 -14.62 1.92
N ARG A 26 -4.17 -15.42 2.86
CA ARG A 26 -4.42 -15.01 4.24
C ARG A 26 -3.23 -15.32 5.12
N ALA A 27 -2.95 -14.46 6.08
CA ALA A 27 -2.02 -14.74 7.16
C ALA A 27 -2.49 -15.97 7.96
N GLN A 28 -1.53 -16.75 8.44
CA GLN A 28 -1.79 -17.88 9.33
C GLN A 28 -1.90 -17.43 10.79
N VAL A 29 -1.24 -16.33 11.11
CA VAL A 29 -1.32 -15.64 12.40
C VAL A 29 -2.04 -14.33 12.17
N SER A 30 -3.16 -14.12 12.83
CA SER A 30 -3.99 -12.92 12.72
C SER A 30 -4.52 -12.50 14.08
N GLY A 31 -4.94 -11.26 14.21
CA GLY A 31 -5.51 -10.67 15.40
C GLY A 31 -6.20 -9.36 15.07
N PRO A 32 -6.67 -8.60 16.06
CA PRO A 32 -7.49 -7.42 15.81
C PRO A 32 -6.70 -6.25 15.18
N ARG A 33 -5.37 -6.20 15.29
CA ARG A 33 -4.58 -5.07 14.75
C ARG A 33 -4.04 -5.38 13.37
N LEU A 34 -4.68 -4.83 12.34
CA LEU A 34 -4.32 -5.00 10.94
C LEU A 34 -3.56 -3.80 10.40
N GLY A 35 -2.35 -4.03 9.87
CA GLY A 35 -1.59 -3.05 9.09
C GLY A 35 -1.80 -3.26 7.60
N VAL A 36 -2.09 -2.22 6.83
CA VAL A 36 -2.32 -2.31 5.39
C VAL A 36 -1.36 -1.39 4.64
N LEU A 37 -0.47 -1.98 3.85
CA LEU A 37 0.34 -1.26 2.87
C LEU A 37 -0.31 -1.40 1.49
N ALA A 38 -0.93 -0.32 1.03
CA ALA A 38 -1.52 -0.25 -0.31
C ALA A 38 -0.54 0.39 -1.29
N ALA A 39 -0.15 -0.35 -2.32
CA ALA A 39 0.79 0.13 -3.33
C ALA A 39 0.58 -0.53 -4.69
N SER A 40 1.24 0.00 -5.72
CA SER A 40 1.23 -0.63 -7.06
C SER A 40 2.10 -1.88 -7.15
N PHE A 41 3.10 -2.02 -6.28
CA PHE A 41 4.10 -3.10 -6.30
C PHE A 41 4.66 -3.39 -7.70
N ASN A 42 5.22 -2.36 -8.32
CA ASN A 42 5.69 -2.40 -9.72
C ASN A 42 7.20 -2.11 -9.86
N PRO A 43 8.08 -3.04 -9.42
CA PRO A 43 7.84 -4.23 -8.59
C PRO A 43 7.71 -3.92 -7.08
N ILE A 44 7.47 -4.97 -6.27
CA ILE A 44 7.71 -4.90 -4.83
C ILE A 44 9.21 -4.78 -4.56
N THR A 45 9.60 -3.95 -3.58
CA THR A 45 10.98 -3.68 -3.20
C THR A 45 11.25 -4.05 -1.75
N VAL A 46 12.53 -4.15 -1.36
CA VAL A 46 12.92 -4.35 0.04
C VAL A 46 12.42 -3.22 0.95
N ALA A 47 12.30 -2.00 0.42
CA ALA A 47 11.73 -0.87 1.17
C ALA A 47 10.26 -1.10 1.55
N HIS A 48 9.44 -1.68 0.69
CA HIS A 48 8.06 -2.03 1.02
C HIS A 48 7.99 -3.07 2.15
N ILE A 49 8.85 -4.09 2.09
CA ILE A 49 8.89 -5.16 3.09
C ILE A 49 9.34 -4.60 4.45
N GLU A 50 10.41 -3.80 4.45
CA GLU A 50 10.95 -3.23 5.67
C GLU A 50 9.97 -2.23 6.31
N LEU A 51 9.23 -1.48 5.50
CA LEU A 51 8.18 -0.59 5.96
C LEU A 51 7.06 -1.37 6.69
N MET A 52 6.59 -2.47 6.12
CA MET A 52 5.60 -3.35 6.77
C MET A 52 6.14 -3.97 8.05
N ARG A 53 7.37 -4.49 8.02
CA ARG A 53 8.03 -5.14 9.15
C ARG A 53 8.22 -4.19 10.34
N ARG A 54 8.71 -2.97 10.09
CA ARG A 54 8.90 -1.95 11.13
C ARG A 54 7.58 -1.47 11.71
N ALA A 55 6.58 -1.23 10.86
CA ALA A 55 5.25 -0.86 11.32
C ALA A 55 4.66 -1.96 12.21
N ALA A 56 4.76 -3.22 11.82
CA ALA A 56 4.30 -4.35 12.63
C ALA A 56 5.00 -4.40 13.99
N ALA A 57 6.33 -4.25 14.02
CA ALA A 57 7.10 -4.29 15.26
C ALA A 57 6.79 -3.10 16.18
N GLN A 58 6.79 -1.87 15.66
CA GLN A 58 6.62 -0.66 16.48
C GLN A 58 5.21 -0.51 17.01
N PHE A 59 4.18 -0.88 16.23
CA PHE A 59 2.78 -0.72 16.60
C PHE A 59 2.11 -2.03 17.01
N SER A 60 2.91 -3.11 17.16
CA SER A 60 2.45 -4.44 17.56
C SER A 60 1.28 -4.93 16.69
N LEU A 61 1.39 -4.78 15.37
CA LEU A 61 0.36 -5.26 14.46
C LEU A 61 0.36 -6.79 14.46
N ASP A 62 -0.82 -7.38 14.51
CA ASP A 62 -0.99 -8.83 14.56
C ASP A 62 -0.91 -9.44 13.16
N GLU A 63 -1.33 -8.68 12.15
CA GLU A 63 -1.31 -9.05 10.73
C GLU A 63 -0.91 -7.84 9.89
N THR A 64 -0.21 -8.07 8.79
CA THR A 64 -0.02 -7.05 7.76
C THR A 64 -0.58 -7.52 6.42
N LEU A 65 -1.23 -6.62 5.68
CA LEU A 65 -1.78 -6.86 4.35
C LEU A 65 -1.02 -6.04 3.30
N ALA A 66 -0.34 -6.72 2.39
CA ALA A 66 0.19 -6.11 1.18
C ALA A 66 -0.92 -6.07 0.12
N LEU A 67 -1.51 -4.91 -0.11
CA LEU A 67 -2.70 -4.70 -0.94
C LEU A 67 -2.33 -4.04 -2.27
N ALA A 68 -2.33 -4.82 -3.36
CA ALA A 68 -2.12 -4.29 -4.70
C ALA A 68 -3.38 -3.55 -5.19
N GLY A 69 -3.19 -2.42 -5.90
CA GLY A 69 -4.31 -1.73 -6.56
C GLY A 69 -4.53 -2.25 -7.98
N LYS A 70 -5.77 -2.59 -8.33
CA LYS A 70 -6.18 -2.83 -9.72
C LYS A 70 -6.19 -1.53 -10.51
N THR A 71 -6.65 -0.46 -9.89
CA THR A 71 -6.60 0.92 -10.38
C THR A 71 -5.57 1.74 -9.62
N ASN A 72 -5.21 2.88 -10.18
CA ASN A 72 -4.34 3.86 -9.52
C ASN A 72 -4.95 5.25 -9.66
N ALA A 73 -4.86 6.05 -8.62
CA ALA A 73 -5.42 7.40 -8.63
C ALA A 73 -4.72 8.33 -9.64
N ASP A 74 -3.41 8.11 -9.88
CA ASP A 74 -2.54 9.00 -10.67
C ASP A 74 -2.13 8.42 -12.03
N LYS A 75 -2.16 7.09 -12.20
CA LYS A 75 -1.64 6.41 -13.40
C LYS A 75 -2.71 5.58 -14.07
N LYS A 76 -2.85 5.74 -15.40
CA LYS A 76 -3.79 4.95 -16.21
C LYS A 76 -3.22 3.60 -16.64
N THR A 77 -1.91 3.51 -16.82
CA THR A 77 -1.23 2.31 -17.32
C THR A 77 0.03 2.01 -16.53
N TYR A 78 0.42 0.73 -16.51
CA TYR A 78 1.66 0.25 -15.92
C TYR A 78 2.47 -0.49 -16.98
N GLU A 79 3.80 -0.42 -16.89
CA GLU A 79 4.72 -1.13 -17.77
C GLU A 79 4.66 -2.65 -17.57
N CYS A 80 4.35 -3.08 -16.35
CA CYS A 80 4.23 -4.50 -16.01
C CYS A 80 2.75 -4.87 -15.79
N PRO A 81 2.25 -5.94 -16.42
CA PRO A 81 0.91 -6.44 -16.23
C PRO A 81 0.58 -6.74 -14.76
N LEU A 82 -0.70 -6.65 -14.41
CA LEU A 82 -1.12 -6.82 -13.02
C LEU A 82 -0.88 -8.24 -12.49
N ASP A 83 -1.11 -9.26 -13.31
CA ASP A 83 -0.86 -10.66 -12.97
C ASP A 83 0.61 -10.94 -12.65
N GLU A 84 1.55 -10.32 -13.38
CA GLU A 84 2.97 -10.38 -13.10
C GLU A 84 3.33 -9.69 -11.76
N ARG A 85 2.70 -8.54 -11.47
CA ARG A 85 2.88 -7.84 -10.20
C ARG A 85 2.35 -8.65 -9.02
N LEU A 86 1.18 -9.27 -9.16
CA LEU A 86 0.61 -10.16 -8.14
C LEU A 86 1.46 -11.41 -7.94
N ARG A 87 2.09 -11.92 -9.01
CA ARG A 87 3.02 -13.05 -8.91
C ARG A 87 4.25 -12.68 -8.08
N MET A 88 4.87 -11.52 -8.35
CA MET A 88 6.01 -11.03 -7.56
C MET A 88 5.64 -10.83 -6.08
N LEU A 89 4.44 -10.28 -5.81
CA LEU A 89 3.93 -10.14 -4.45
C LEU A 89 3.76 -11.49 -3.75
N SER A 90 3.18 -12.48 -4.44
CA SER A 90 3.03 -13.84 -3.95
C SER A 90 4.37 -14.53 -3.66
N LEU A 91 5.36 -14.36 -4.53
CA LEU A 91 6.71 -14.92 -4.35
C LEU A 91 7.38 -14.34 -3.11
N THR A 92 7.20 -13.04 -2.87
CA THR A 92 7.78 -12.34 -1.72
C THR A 92 7.30 -12.90 -0.40
N PHE A 93 6.00 -13.11 -0.24
CA PHE A 93 5.39 -13.46 1.05
C PHE A 93 4.94 -14.92 1.16
N ALA A 94 5.41 -15.82 0.28
CA ALA A 94 4.97 -17.21 0.24
C ALA A 94 5.16 -17.94 1.58
N GLY A 95 6.27 -17.69 2.27
CA GLY A 95 6.64 -18.31 3.56
C GLY A 95 6.33 -17.47 4.80
N ASP A 96 5.76 -16.28 4.64
CA ASP A 96 5.50 -15.38 5.77
C ASP A 96 4.12 -15.61 6.37
N ALA A 97 4.10 -16.12 7.61
CA ALA A 97 2.86 -16.49 8.31
C ALA A 97 2.02 -15.28 8.76
N GLY A 98 2.66 -14.12 8.98
CA GLY A 98 2.00 -12.90 9.48
C GLY A 98 1.54 -11.94 8.37
N VAL A 99 1.76 -12.29 7.10
CA VAL A 99 1.42 -11.41 5.98
C VAL A 99 0.32 -11.99 5.11
N SER A 100 -0.73 -11.19 4.93
CA SER A 100 -1.74 -11.39 3.89
C SER A 100 -1.35 -10.63 2.62
N THR A 101 -1.81 -11.13 1.47
CA THR A 101 -1.69 -10.41 0.19
C THR A 101 -3.04 -10.33 -0.48
N GLY A 102 -3.32 -9.23 -1.19
CA GLY A 102 -4.62 -9.03 -1.82
C GLY A 102 -4.60 -8.03 -2.96
N LEU A 103 -5.75 -7.92 -3.61
CA LEU A 103 -6.03 -7.00 -4.70
C LEU A 103 -7.23 -6.11 -4.34
N SER A 104 -7.07 -4.79 -4.44
CA SER A 104 -8.14 -3.80 -4.28
C SER A 104 -8.71 -3.38 -5.63
N SER A 105 -10.03 -3.27 -5.71
CA SER A 105 -10.74 -2.74 -6.88
C SER A 105 -10.56 -1.22 -7.06
N HIS A 106 -10.40 -0.48 -5.96
CA HIS A 106 -10.38 0.97 -5.92
C HIS A 106 -9.05 1.51 -5.38
N ALA A 107 -8.71 2.72 -5.79
CA ALA A 107 -7.43 3.36 -5.48
C ALA A 107 -7.46 4.30 -4.27
N TYR A 108 -8.65 4.71 -3.82
CA TYR A 108 -8.79 5.69 -2.74
C TYR A 108 -8.89 5.00 -1.37
N TYR A 109 -8.28 5.59 -0.35
CA TYR A 109 -8.23 5.03 1.00
C TYR A 109 -9.60 4.89 1.65
N VAL A 110 -10.54 5.80 1.37
CA VAL A 110 -11.93 5.70 1.83
C VAL A 110 -12.67 4.48 1.22
N ASP A 111 -12.34 4.13 0.00
CA ASP A 111 -12.89 2.95 -0.67
C ASP A 111 -12.23 1.65 -0.16
N MET A 112 -10.91 1.69 0.03
CA MET A 112 -10.18 0.58 0.65
C MET A 112 -10.66 0.30 2.08
N LEU A 113 -10.90 1.36 2.88
CA LEU A 113 -11.50 1.23 4.21
C LEU A 113 -12.82 0.46 4.14
N ALA A 114 -13.77 0.90 3.32
CA ALA A 114 -15.06 0.25 3.18
C ALA A 114 -14.96 -1.21 2.69
N ALA A 115 -13.99 -1.51 1.82
CA ALA A 115 -13.76 -2.85 1.32
C ALA A 115 -13.14 -3.78 2.40
N ILE A 116 -12.20 -3.26 3.18
CA ILE A 116 -11.53 -4.01 4.26
C ILE A 116 -12.52 -4.31 5.40
N GLU A 117 -13.36 -3.35 5.79
CA GLU A 117 -14.39 -3.54 6.82
C GLU A 117 -15.41 -4.64 6.49
N ARG A 118 -15.62 -4.93 5.19
CA ARG A 118 -16.47 -6.06 4.76
C ARG A 118 -15.72 -7.39 4.73
N ALA A 119 -14.40 -7.37 4.60
CA ALA A 119 -13.58 -8.58 4.42
C ALA A 119 -12.96 -9.08 5.74
N TYR A 120 -12.87 -8.22 6.75
CA TYR A 120 -12.29 -8.50 8.06
C TYR A 120 -13.33 -8.40 9.18
N PRO A 121 -13.08 -9.01 10.35
CA PRO A 121 -13.97 -8.92 11.50
C PRO A 121 -14.29 -7.48 11.93
N PRO A 122 -15.49 -7.21 12.51
CA PRO A 122 -15.89 -5.85 12.90
C PRO A 122 -15.02 -5.20 13.98
N ASP A 123 -14.33 -6.00 14.78
CA ASP A 123 -13.39 -5.57 15.83
C ASP A 123 -11.97 -5.32 15.32
N THR A 124 -11.77 -5.32 13.99
CA THR A 124 -10.47 -5.04 13.40
C THR A 124 -10.06 -3.57 13.55
N HIS A 125 -8.94 -3.35 14.22
CA HIS A 125 -8.28 -2.04 14.33
C HIS A 125 -7.37 -1.80 13.11
N LEU A 126 -7.87 -1.05 12.15
CA LEU A 126 -7.20 -0.83 10.88
C LEU A 126 -6.14 0.28 10.95
N HIS A 127 -4.94 -0.01 10.46
CA HIS A 127 -3.83 0.91 10.31
C HIS A 127 -3.34 0.92 8.86
N PHE A 128 -3.51 2.03 8.15
CA PHE A 128 -2.87 2.20 6.84
C PHE A 128 -1.42 2.63 7.01
N ILE A 129 -0.50 1.90 6.40
CA ILE A 129 0.94 2.18 6.40
C ILE A 129 1.25 2.98 5.14
N VAL A 130 1.77 4.19 5.28
CA VAL A 130 2.00 5.10 4.16
C VAL A 130 3.36 5.79 4.28
N GLY A 131 4.02 6.03 3.15
CA GLY A 131 5.13 6.97 3.08
C GLY A 131 4.61 8.42 3.08
N PHE A 132 5.50 9.38 3.38
CA PHE A 132 5.14 10.80 3.47
C PHE A 132 4.45 11.33 2.21
N ASP A 133 4.97 11.04 1.02
CA ASP A 133 4.36 11.48 -0.25
C ASP A 133 2.92 10.93 -0.45
N THR A 134 2.66 9.72 0.07
CA THR A 134 1.33 9.12 0.03
C THR A 134 0.43 9.76 1.08
N PHE A 135 0.98 10.09 2.25
CA PHE A 135 0.26 10.82 3.29
C PHE A 135 -0.24 12.19 2.78
N GLU A 136 0.60 12.97 2.09
CA GLU A 136 0.17 14.24 1.47
C GLU A 136 -1.00 14.04 0.49
N ARG A 137 -0.97 12.95 -0.30
CA ARG A 137 -2.06 12.61 -1.23
C ARG A 137 -3.33 12.16 -0.51
N VAL A 138 -3.21 11.44 0.61
CA VAL A 138 -4.37 11.03 1.43
C VAL A 138 -5.02 12.24 2.05
N LEU A 139 -4.23 13.20 2.52
CA LEU A 139 -4.74 14.48 2.99
C LEU A 139 -5.34 15.35 1.88
N ASP A 140 -5.03 15.04 0.61
CA ASP A 140 -5.48 15.76 -0.57
C ASP A 140 -5.22 17.29 -0.47
N VAL A 141 -3.99 17.62 -0.06
CA VAL A 141 -3.55 19.01 0.19
C VAL A 141 -3.85 19.92 -1.01
N ASP A 142 -3.65 19.41 -2.22
CA ASP A 142 -3.89 20.13 -3.47
C ASP A 142 -5.34 20.00 -3.98
N ALA A 143 -6.24 19.40 -3.22
CA ALA A 143 -7.64 19.15 -3.59
C ALA A 143 -7.83 18.41 -4.94
N ARG A 144 -6.85 17.58 -5.33
CA ARG A 144 -6.86 16.86 -6.63
C ARG A 144 -7.91 15.75 -6.68
N TYR A 145 -8.21 15.17 -5.52
CA TYR A 145 -9.08 14.01 -5.38
C TYR A 145 -10.44 14.34 -4.79
N THR A 146 -10.60 15.51 -4.17
CA THR A 146 -11.83 15.93 -3.49
C THR A 146 -13.05 15.84 -4.40
N ALA A 147 -12.95 16.29 -5.66
CA ALA A 147 -14.03 16.21 -6.62
C ALA A 147 -14.48 14.76 -6.93
N LYS A 148 -13.58 13.79 -6.80
CA LYS A 148 -13.86 12.36 -7.02
C LYS A 148 -14.60 11.71 -5.85
N TYR A 149 -14.49 12.29 -4.64
CA TYR A 149 -15.24 11.85 -3.46
C TYR A 149 -16.58 12.57 -3.29
N PHE A 150 -16.79 13.69 -3.98
CA PHE A 150 -17.89 14.62 -3.74
C PHE A 150 -19.28 13.97 -3.78
N HIS A 151 -19.45 12.93 -4.62
CA HIS A 151 -20.70 12.16 -4.66
C HIS A 151 -20.93 11.26 -3.44
N ARG A 152 -19.88 10.99 -2.64
CA ARG A 152 -19.95 10.18 -1.40
C ARG A 152 -19.82 11.02 -0.13
N PHE A 153 -19.05 12.11 -0.20
CA PHE A 153 -18.77 13.00 0.92
C PHE A 153 -18.95 14.44 0.46
N GLY A 154 -19.64 15.25 1.24
CA GLY A 154 -19.91 16.65 0.92
C GLY A 154 -18.66 17.55 0.89
N SER A 155 -17.53 17.07 1.47
CA SER A 155 -16.28 17.81 1.50
C SER A 155 -15.08 16.90 1.78
N ARG A 156 -13.86 17.41 1.49
CA ARG A 156 -12.60 16.81 1.90
C ARG A 156 -12.53 16.54 3.41
N ALA A 157 -12.94 17.52 4.22
CA ALA A 157 -12.93 17.41 5.68
C ALA A 157 -13.84 16.28 6.18
N GLU A 158 -14.97 16.06 5.52
CA GLU A 158 -15.87 14.95 5.82
C GLU A 158 -15.24 13.60 5.46
N ALA A 159 -14.64 13.49 4.28
CA ALA A 159 -13.94 12.27 3.84
C ALA A 159 -12.77 11.91 4.78
N LEU A 160 -11.96 12.90 5.18
CA LEU A 160 -10.87 12.69 6.13
C LEU A 160 -11.38 12.31 7.53
N ARG A 161 -12.43 12.97 8.01
CA ARG A 161 -13.04 12.62 9.30
C ARG A 161 -13.59 11.18 9.28
N HIS A 162 -14.20 10.77 8.18
CA HIS A 162 -14.67 9.38 8.01
C HIS A 162 -13.51 8.39 8.03
N LEU A 163 -12.45 8.65 7.26
CA LEU A 163 -11.27 7.78 7.20
C LEU A 163 -10.58 7.67 8.57
N LEU A 164 -10.26 8.83 9.17
CA LEU A 164 -9.46 8.89 10.40
C LEU A 164 -10.26 8.59 11.68
N GLY A 165 -11.59 8.63 11.61
CA GLY A 165 -12.46 8.15 12.68
C GLY A 165 -12.60 6.62 12.74
N ARG A 166 -12.18 5.90 11.69
CA ARG A 166 -12.36 4.44 11.54
C ARG A 166 -11.05 3.70 11.29
N SER A 167 -9.97 4.41 11.03
CA SER A 167 -8.63 3.87 10.84
C SER A 167 -7.57 4.81 11.36
N ARG A 168 -6.35 4.31 11.50
CA ARG A 168 -5.16 5.11 11.79
C ARG A 168 -4.24 5.14 10.58
N LEU A 169 -3.42 6.18 10.46
CA LEU A 169 -2.35 6.26 9.48
C LEU A 169 -1.01 6.11 10.20
N ILE A 170 -0.22 5.11 9.81
CA ILE A 170 1.18 4.99 10.20
C ILE A 170 2.00 5.65 9.10
N VAL A 171 2.55 6.82 9.37
CA VAL A 171 3.27 7.63 8.38
C VAL A 171 4.77 7.44 8.56
N ALA A 172 5.42 6.90 7.54
CA ALA A 172 6.87 6.77 7.49
C ALA A 172 7.50 8.05 6.97
N GLY A 173 8.38 8.64 7.78
CA GLY A 173 9.22 9.76 7.37
C GLY A 173 10.52 9.28 6.74
N ARG A 174 10.96 9.96 5.67
CA ARG A 174 12.19 9.60 4.93
C ARG A 174 13.47 10.23 5.47
N SER A 175 13.43 10.97 6.58
CA SER A 175 14.62 11.62 7.15
C SER A 175 14.39 12.04 8.58
N GLY A 176 15.45 12.44 9.29
CA GLY A 176 15.35 12.99 10.65
C GLY A 176 14.41 14.18 10.82
N ALA A 177 14.02 14.87 9.74
CA ALA A 177 12.98 15.89 9.69
C ALA A 177 11.56 15.30 9.52
N GLY A 178 11.42 13.99 9.31
CA GLY A 178 10.14 13.34 8.95
C GLY A 178 9.04 13.57 9.96
N TYR A 179 9.32 13.45 11.25
CA TYR A 179 8.33 13.72 12.32
C TYR A 179 7.85 15.18 12.29
N THR A 180 8.78 16.13 12.20
CA THR A 180 8.48 17.56 12.14
C THR A 180 7.61 17.88 10.93
N ASN A 181 7.93 17.32 9.76
CA ASN A 181 7.17 17.55 8.53
C ASN A 181 5.73 16.98 8.64
N VAL A 182 5.58 15.77 9.17
CA VAL A 182 4.26 15.15 9.41
C VAL A 182 3.45 16.01 10.37
N ARG A 183 4.03 16.42 11.49
CA ARG A 183 3.37 17.24 12.50
C ARG A 183 2.96 18.61 11.93
N THR A 184 3.86 19.31 11.26
CA THR A 184 3.59 20.60 10.62
C THR A 184 2.46 20.50 9.60
N LEU A 185 2.43 19.40 8.82
CA LEU A 185 1.38 19.19 7.83
C LEU A 185 0.01 18.94 8.50
N ILE A 186 -0.03 18.16 9.58
CA ILE A 186 -1.26 17.93 10.35
C ILE A 186 -1.81 19.23 10.91
N GLU A 187 -0.95 20.04 11.54
CA GLU A 187 -1.31 21.33 12.15
C GLU A 187 -1.82 22.32 11.08
N ARG A 188 -1.10 22.42 9.95
CA ARG A 188 -1.47 23.32 8.84
C ARG A 188 -2.81 22.94 8.21
N GLU A 189 -3.05 21.67 7.99
CA GLU A 189 -4.24 21.18 7.29
C GLU A 189 -5.44 20.95 8.25
N GLN A 190 -5.26 21.12 9.56
CA GLN A 190 -6.26 20.83 10.60
C GLN A 190 -6.92 19.45 10.41
N ALA A 191 -6.09 18.49 9.95
CA ALA A 191 -6.57 17.30 9.25
C ALA A 191 -7.08 16.20 10.17
N ALA A 192 -6.69 16.19 11.47
CA ALA A 192 -7.01 15.04 12.31
C ALA A 192 -6.92 15.30 13.82
N PRO A 193 -7.68 14.55 14.64
CA PRO A 193 -7.32 14.31 16.03
C PRO A 193 -5.94 13.66 16.08
N GLY A 194 -5.03 14.17 16.91
CA GLY A 194 -3.61 13.75 16.94
C GLY A 194 -3.35 12.27 17.21
N GLU A 195 -4.36 11.51 17.64
CA GLU A 195 -4.27 10.07 17.91
C GLU A 195 -4.48 9.17 16.66
N SER A 196 -4.99 9.74 15.56
CA SER A 196 -5.27 8.96 14.34
C SER A 196 -4.06 8.87 13.41
N ILE A 197 -3.00 9.65 13.66
CA ILE A 197 -1.78 9.66 12.84
C ILE A 197 -0.60 9.29 13.74
N LEU A 198 0.04 8.18 13.38
CA LEU A 198 1.18 7.59 14.07
C LEU A 198 2.43 7.80 13.21
N TYR A 199 3.55 8.11 13.84
CA TYR A 199 4.81 8.31 13.14
C TYR A 199 5.69 7.07 13.22
N LEU A 200 6.20 6.64 12.08
CA LEU A 200 7.19 5.58 11.94
C LEU A 200 8.51 6.18 11.45
N ASP A 201 9.56 6.03 12.26
CA ASP A 201 10.90 6.40 11.82
C ASP A 201 11.42 5.37 10.80
N PHE A 202 11.70 5.86 9.59
CA PHE A 202 12.13 5.01 8.48
C PHE A 202 13.51 5.47 7.96
N PRO A 203 14.51 4.55 7.88
CA PRO A 203 15.85 4.89 7.45
C PRO A 203 15.89 5.54 6.07
N GLN A 204 16.67 6.60 5.94
CA GLN A 204 16.74 7.38 4.70
C GLN A 204 17.26 6.56 3.53
N ASP A 205 18.29 5.74 3.75
CA ASP A 205 18.92 4.87 2.75
C ASP A 205 17.91 3.87 2.16
N LEU A 206 17.03 3.31 2.97
CA LEU A 206 15.95 2.44 2.50
C LEU A 206 14.86 3.20 1.73
N GLY A 207 14.64 4.47 2.05
CA GLY A 207 13.70 5.34 1.34
C GLY A 207 14.12 5.66 -0.10
N GLU A 208 15.38 5.49 -0.45
CA GLU A 208 15.92 5.69 -1.80
C GLU A 208 15.60 4.52 -2.75
N TYR A 209 15.31 3.33 -2.23
CA TYR A 209 15.00 2.14 -3.03
C TYR A 209 13.58 2.17 -3.59
N SER A 210 13.37 2.95 -4.64
CA SER A 210 12.08 3.07 -5.28
C SER A 210 11.87 2.02 -6.38
N ALA A 211 10.63 1.59 -6.60
CA ALA A 211 10.27 0.74 -7.73
C ALA A 211 10.63 1.39 -9.09
N THR A 212 10.67 2.71 -9.14
CA THR A 212 11.10 3.47 -10.34
C THR A 212 12.59 3.29 -10.61
N ASP A 213 13.43 3.31 -9.55
CA ASP A 213 14.86 3.04 -9.72
C ASP A 213 15.13 1.61 -10.17
N VAL A 214 14.41 0.63 -9.60
CA VAL A 214 14.50 -0.78 -10.06
C VAL A 214 14.23 -0.89 -11.56
N ARG A 215 13.13 -0.29 -12.05
CA ARG A 215 12.80 -0.33 -13.48
C ARG A 215 13.82 0.36 -14.35
N ARG A 216 14.35 1.52 -13.90
CA ARG A 216 15.44 2.23 -14.59
C ARG A 216 16.67 1.34 -14.72
N ARG A 217 17.10 0.70 -13.62
CA ARG A 217 18.27 -0.17 -13.59
C ARG A 217 18.13 -1.36 -14.54
N VAL A 218 16.98 -2.03 -14.51
CA VAL A 218 16.72 -3.17 -15.44
C VAL A 218 16.88 -2.74 -16.89
N ARG A 219 16.30 -1.58 -17.30
CA ARG A 219 16.48 -1.05 -18.67
C ARG A 219 17.92 -0.72 -19.01
N ALA A 220 18.68 -0.25 -18.04
CA ALA A 220 20.10 0.09 -18.22
C ALA A 220 21.02 -1.15 -18.15
N GLY A 221 20.52 -2.35 -17.87
CA GLY A 221 21.33 -3.54 -17.64
C GLY A 221 22.12 -3.49 -16.33
N GLU A 222 21.76 -2.60 -15.40
CA GLU A 222 22.37 -2.45 -14.08
C GLU A 222 21.82 -3.50 -13.11
N PRO A 223 22.59 -3.96 -12.11
CA PRO A 223 22.12 -4.92 -11.13
C PRO A 223 21.01 -4.34 -10.21
N ILE A 224 20.06 -5.19 -9.84
CA ILE A 224 18.97 -4.88 -8.91
C ILE A 224 19.03 -5.73 -7.63
N ALA A 225 20.12 -6.46 -7.43
CA ALA A 225 20.37 -7.22 -6.21
C ALA A 225 20.30 -6.32 -4.98
N GLY A 226 19.61 -6.79 -3.94
CA GLY A 226 19.39 -6.01 -2.72
C GLY A 226 18.31 -4.91 -2.80
N LEU A 227 17.77 -4.60 -3.98
CA LEU A 227 16.66 -3.64 -4.15
C LEU A 227 15.29 -4.33 -4.11
N VAL A 228 15.25 -5.59 -4.52
CA VAL A 228 14.07 -6.46 -4.52
C VAL A 228 14.42 -7.80 -3.84
N PRO A 229 13.43 -8.58 -3.38
CA PRO A 229 13.68 -9.94 -2.90
C PRO A 229 14.36 -10.80 -3.96
N PRO A 230 15.25 -11.74 -3.59
CA PRO A 230 15.96 -12.58 -4.55
C PRO A 230 15.03 -13.35 -5.50
N ALA A 231 13.89 -13.86 -4.99
CA ALA A 231 12.90 -14.55 -5.82
C ALA A 231 12.22 -13.61 -6.84
N VAL A 232 12.07 -12.33 -6.50
CA VAL A 232 11.52 -11.31 -7.41
C VAL A 232 12.57 -10.90 -8.44
N GLU A 233 13.84 -10.77 -8.05
CA GLU A 233 14.94 -10.51 -8.98
C GLU A 233 15.05 -11.59 -10.04
N ALA A 234 15.12 -12.87 -9.61
CA ALA A 234 15.15 -14.02 -10.52
C ALA A 234 13.95 -14.00 -11.48
N TYR A 235 12.75 -13.74 -10.96
CA TYR A 235 11.53 -13.69 -11.75
C TYR A 235 11.53 -12.56 -12.80
N ILE A 236 12.02 -11.37 -12.43
CA ILE A 236 12.14 -10.22 -13.36
C ILE A 236 13.04 -10.59 -14.54
N TYR A 237 14.18 -11.22 -14.28
CA TYR A 237 15.13 -11.59 -15.33
C TYR A 237 14.62 -12.77 -16.19
N GLU A 238 14.04 -13.80 -15.57
CA GLU A 238 13.45 -14.95 -16.27
C GLU A 238 12.33 -14.53 -17.23
N ARG A 239 11.47 -13.60 -16.78
CA ARG A 239 10.33 -13.14 -17.56
C ARG A 239 10.63 -11.94 -18.48
N GLY A 240 11.86 -11.40 -18.43
CA GLY A 240 12.24 -10.22 -19.21
C GLY A 240 11.42 -8.97 -18.91
N LEU A 241 10.95 -8.83 -17.66
CA LEU A 241 10.13 -7.68 -17.25
C LEU A 241 10.98 -6.39 -17.20
N TYR A 242 10.36 -5.26 -17.54
CA TYR A 242 10.94 -3.91 -17.47
C TYR A 242 12.12 -3.64 -18.44
N ARG A 243 12.32 -4.47 -19.46
CA ARG A 243 13.34 -4.28 -20.51
C ARG A 243 12.90 -3.28 -21.57
#